data_8a3bf9c49d8fad329726b3db04609260
#
_entry.id   8a3bf9c49d8fad329726b3db04609260
#
_cell.length_a   1.000
_cell.length_b   1.000
_cell.length_c   1.000
_cell.angle_alpha   90.00
_cell.angle_beta   90.00
_cell.angle_gamma   90.00
#
_symmetry.space_group_name_H-M   'P 1'
#
loop_
_entity.id
_entity.type
_entity.pdbx_description
1 polymer ?
#
loop_
_entity_poly.entity_id
_entity_poly.type
_entity_poly.pdbx_seq_one_letter_code
_entity_poly.pdbx_strand_id
1 'polypeptide(L)'
;GLVTKDDSGAYHMDMAKAVDAMVANTTWADVGYTAGYGQFRIDSTDPVKSNSGNEYAALLATVLNGGQPAMVDSVARDGKTIASIFAKSGWMETSSEDSFNQFLTLGVGSKPMMVGYESQLLDLAVNQPDAFKQIKDDVVIVYPTPTVWSTHTLMALDEKRRHTAEPVENTGGAEAGVGAPWLPRGQLRRPRFDQPIRRGRHARPDPGRIRTAQQRSHAPPPHPP
;
A
#
# COMPACT_ATOMS: atom_id res chain seq x y z
N GLY A 1 -4.36 -10.41 -21.41
CA GLY A 1 -4.26 -10.72 -20.01
C GLY A 1 -4.42 -9.50 -19.12
N LEU A 2 -4.84 -9.75 -17.90
CA LEU A 2 -4.90 -8.73 -16.81
C LEU A 2 -3.51 -8.32 -16.34
N VAL A 3 -2.59 -9.28 -16.31
CA VAL A 3 -1.22 -9.10 -15.86
C VAL A 3 -0.28 -9.41 -17.00
N THR A 4 0.73 -8.56 -17.16
CA THR A 4 1.83 -8.75 -18.13
C THR A 4 3.15 -8.71 -17.38
N LYS A 5 4.15 -9.38 -17.93
CA LYS A 5 5.53 -9.35 -17.44
C LYS A 5 6.36 -8.55 -18.41
N ASP A 6 7.12 -7.57 -17.92
CA ASP A 6 8.02 -6.78 -18.76
C ASP A 6 9.37 -7.48 -18.99
N ASP A 7 10.21 -6.89 -19.84
CA ASP A 7 11.55 -7.41 -20.15
C ASP A 7 12.48 -7.42 -18.94
N SER A 8 12.14 -6.68 -17.90
CA SER A 8 12.87 -6.66 -16.62
C SER A 8 12.47 -7.80 -15.69
N GLY A 9 11.37 -8.46 -15.99
CA GLY A 9 10.76 -9.51 -15.18
C GLY A 9 9.75 -9.00 -14.15
N ALA A 10 9.44 -7.69 -14.13
CA ALA A 10 8.40 -7.15 -13.27
C ALA A 10 7.00 -7.41 -13.84
N TYR A 11 6.04 -7.65 -12.94
CA TYR A 11 4.65 -7.87 -13.30
C TYR A 11 3.88 -6.56 -13.21
N HIS A 12 3.04 -6.31 -14.23
CA HIS A 12 2.20 -5.11 -14.33
C HIS A 12 0.74 -5.51 -14.53
N MET A 13 -0.16 -4.87 -13.78
CA MET A 13 -1.60 -5.07 -13.92
C MET A 13 -2.23 -3.91 -14.67
N ASP A 14 -2.99 -4.24 -15.71
CA ASP A 14 -3.89 -3.29 -16.38
C ASP A 14 -5.09 -3.04 -15.45
N MET A 15 -5.05 -1.90 -14.75
CA MET A 15 -6.08 -1.57 -13.76
C MET A 15 -7.43 -1.27 -14.38
N ALA A 16 -7.49 -0.82 -15.63
CA ALA A 16 -8.78 -0.62 -16.31
C ALA A 16 -9.49 -1.97 -16.49
N LYS A 17 -8.79 -2.98 -17.02
CA LYS A 17 -9.35 -4.34 -17.14
C LYS A 17 -9.66 -4.96 -15.79
N ALA A 18 -8.83 -4.72 -14.76
CA ALA A 18 -9.09 -5.23 -13.42
C ALA A 18 -10.37 -4.62 -12.83
N VAL A 19 -10.57 -3.31 -12.99
CA VAL A 19 -11.81 -2.62 -12.56
C VAL A 19 -13.02 -3.15 -13.31
N ASP A 20 -12.93 -3.29 -14.63
CA ASP A 20 -14.02 -3.86 -15.46
C ASP A 20 -14.39 -5.27 -14.99
N ALA A 21 -13.40 -6.12 -14.73
CA ALA A 21 -13.62 -7.48 -14.23
C ALA A 21 -14.28 -7.48 -12.83
N MET A 22 -13.84 -6.61 -11.92
CA MET A 22 -14.47 -6.47 -10.61
C MET A 22 -15.91 -5.95 -10.68
N VAL A 23 -16.18 -4.98 -11.55
CA VAL A 23 -17.52 -4.42 -11.76
C VAL A 23 -18.45 -5.48 -12.36
N ALA A 24 -17.98 -6.25 -13.34
CA ALA A 24 -18.73 -7.31 -14.01
C ALA A 24 -18.94 -8.56 -13.15
N ASN A 25 -18.37 -8.64 -11.95
CA ASN A 25 -18.35 -9.83 -11.09
C ASN A 25 -17.75 -11.07 -11.76
N THR A 26 -16.76 -10.86 -12.60
CA THR A 26 -15.97 -11.90 -13.27
C THR A 26 -15.34 -12.82 -12.22
N THR A 27 -15.27 -14.12 -12.49
CA THR A 27 -14.63 -15.07 -11.55
C THR A 27 -13.11 -15.12 -11.75
N TRP A 28 -12.41 -15.67 -10.77
CA TRP A 28 -10.97 -15.96 -10.89
C TRP A 28 -10.65 -16.86 -12.09
N ALA A 29 -11.52 -17.84 -12.35
CA ALA A 29 -11.38 -18.73 -13.49
C ALA A 29 -11.50 -17.98 -14.83
N ASP A 30 -12.45 -17.04 -14.93
CA ASP A 30 -12.68 -16.26 -16.13
C ASP A 30 -11.49 -15.32 -16.45
N VAL A 31 -10.77 -14.84 -15.45
CA VAL A 31 -9.54 -14.06 -15.63
C VAL A 31 -8.30 -14.93 -15.83
N GLY A 32 -8.44 -16.26 -15.86
CA GLY A 32 -7.38 -17.20 -16.18
C GLY A 32 -6.75 -17.90 -14.97
N TYR A 33 -7.21 -17.63 -13.75
CA TYR A 33 -6.76 -18.32 -12.55
C TYR A 33 -7.76 -19.40 -12.12
N THR A 34 -7.69 -20.57 -12.75
CA THR A 34 -8.65 -21.67 -12.57
C THR A 34 -8.60 -22.33 -11.19
N ALA A 35 -7.51 -22.15 -10.43
CA ALA A 35 -7.39 -22.61 -9.05
C ALA A 35 -8.06 -21.64 -8.05
N GLY A 36 -8.40 -20.43 -8.48
CA GLY A 36 -9.08 -19.43 -7.66
C GLY A 36 -10.57 -19.73 -7.51
N TYR A 37 -11.11 -19.40 -6.35
CA TYR A 37 -12.53 -19.58 -6.03
C TYR A 37 -13.27 -18.25 -5.94
N GLY A 38 -14.49 -18.21 -6.46
CA GLY A 38 -15.39 -17.07 -6.38
C GLY A 38 -15.03 -15.96 -7.37
N GLN A 39 -15.48 -14.75 -7.05
CA GLN A 39 -15.31 -13.57 -7.90
C GLN A 39 -13.89 -13.02 -7.80
N PHE A 40 -13.38 -12.52 -8.93
CA PHE A 40 -12.13 -11.76 -8.97
C PHE A 40 -12.27 -10.48 -8.13
N ARG A 41 -11.35 -10.30 -7.21
CA ARG A 41 -11.26 -9.11 -6.36
C ARG A 41 -9.81 -8.85 -5.96
N ILE A 42 -9.55 -7.60 -5.63
CA ILE A 42 -8.29 -7.16 -5.03
C ILE A 42 -8.66 -6.68 -3.62
N ASP A 43 -8.22 -7.41 -2.61
CA ASP A 43 -8.52 -7.06 -1.22
C ASP A 43 -7.75 -5.80 -0.79
N SER A 44 -8.37 -4.95 -0.01
CA SER A 44 -7.80 -3.70 0.49
C SER A 44 -8.18 -3.48 1.95
N THR A 45 -7.56 -2.48 2.57
CA THR A 45 -7.97 -1.97 3.87
C THR A 45 -9.18 -1.04 3.76
N ASP A 46 -9.84 -0.76 4.89
CA ASP A 46 -10.96 0.18 4.98
C ASP A 46 -10.55 1.59 4.50
N PRO A 47 -11.14 2.13 3.42
CA PRO A 47 -10.72 3.40 2.83
C PRO A 47 -11.01 4.61 3.72
N VAL A 48 -11.87 4.47 4.74
CA VAL A 48 -12.18 5.56 5.68
C VAL A 48 -11.21 5.56 6.87
N LYS A 49 -10.64 4.40 7.22
CA LYS A 49 -9.82 4.23 8.42
C LYS A 49 -8.33 4.04 8.13
N SER A 50 -7.98 3.71 6.89
CA SER A 50 -6.61 3.40 6.49
C SER A 50 -6.17 4.24 5.31
N ASN A 51 -4.92 4.74 5.35
CA ASN A 51 -4.33 5.47 4.24
C ASN A 51 -4.20 4.61 2.98
N SER A 52 -3.77 3.36 3.11
CA SER A 52 -3.65 2.43 1.96
C SER A 52 -5.00 2.16 1.28
N GLY A 53 -6.09 2.04 2.05
CA GLY A 53 -7.44 1.93 1.50
C GLY A 53 -7.89 3.22 0.80
N ASN A 54 -7.55 4.38 1.36
CA ASN A 54 -7.82 5.67 0.73
C ASN A 54 -7.02 5.85 -0.57
N GLU A 55 -5.74 5.50 -0.59
CA GLU A 55 -4.91 5.52 -1.80
C GLU A 55 -5.45 4.58 -2.88
N TYR A 56 -5.92 3.39 -2.50
CA TYR A 56 -6.56 2.48 -3.44
C TYR A 56 -7.87 3.05 -4.00
N ALA A 57 -8.69 3.70 -3.17
CA ALA A 57 -9.89 4.40 -3.65
C ALA A 57 -9.55 5.52 -4.64
N ALA A 58 -8.47 6.28 -4.40
CA ALA A 58 -7.98 7.30 -5.32
C ALA A 58 -7.46 6.69 -6.64
N LEU A 59 -6.80 5.54 -6.59
CA LEU A 59 -6.38 4.79 -7.79
C LEU A 59 -7.60 4.36 -8.61
N LEU A 60 -8.61 3.76 -7.97
CA LEU A 60 -9.86 3.36 -8.65
C LEU A 60 -10.56 4.55 -9.29
N ALA A 61 -10.62 5.70 -8.58
CA ALA A 61 -11.20 6.91 -9.13
C ALA A 61 -10.41 7.44 -10.35
N THR A 62 -9.09 7.36 -10.32
CA THR A 62 -8.23 7.73 -11.44
C THR A 62 -8.46 6.80 -12.63
N VAL A 63 -8.54 5.49 -12.41
CA VAL A 63 -8.79 4.49 -13.45
C VAL A 63 -10.15 4.72 -14.11
N LEU A 64 -11.22 4.90 -13.32
CA LEU A 64 -12.57 5.17 -13.81
C LEU A 64 -12.67 6.51 -14.55
N ASN A 65 -11.78 7.45 -14.24
CA ASN A 65 -11.66 8.73 -14.95
C ASN A 65 -10.70 8.64 -16.16
N GLY A 66 -10.51 7.47 -16.74
CA GLY A 66 -9.69 7.26 -17.93
C GLY A 66 -8.19 7.47 -17.72
N GLY A 67 -7.69 7.24 -16.51
CA GLY A 67 -6.28 7.44 -16.13
C GLY A 67 -5.91 8.89 -15.82
N GLN A 68 -6.88 9.80 -15.85
CA GLN A 68 -6.68 11.20 -15.47
C GLN A 68 -6.96 11.40 -13.96
N PRO A 69 -6.31 12.39 -13.31
CA PRO A 69 -6.59 12.70 -11.93
C PRO A 69 -8.09 12.85 -11.66
N ALA A 70 -8.57 12.24 -10.59
CA ALA A 70 -9.98 12.33 -10.22
C ALA A 70 -10.33 13.74 -9.76
N MET A 71 -11.45 14.26 -10.25
CA MET A 71 -12.03 15.55 -9.91
C MET A 71 -13.35 15.34 -9.17
N VAL A 72 -13.86 16.38 -8.53
CA VAL A 72 -15.11 16.31 -7.74
C VAL A 72 -16.25 15.68 -8.54
N ASP A 73 -16.42 16.10 -9.79
CA ASP A 73 -17.50 15.59 -10.65
C ASP A 73 -17.31 14.12 -11.04
N SER A 74 -16.06 13.69 -11.32
CA SER A 74 -15.77 12.30 -11.63
C SER A 74 -15.96 11.41 -10.40
N VAL A 75 -15.55 11.87 -9.21
CA VAL A 75 -15.78 11.15 -7.96
C VAL A 75 -17.27 11.04 -7.64
N ALA A 76 -18.06 12.09 -7.88
CA ALA A 76 -19.50 12.04 -7.69
C ALA A 76 -20.19 11.05 -8.65
N ARG A 77 -19.72 10.97 -9.91
CA ARG A 77 -20.18 9.99 -10.91
C ARG A 77 -19.83 8.56 -10.53
N ASP A 78 -18.58 8.33 -10.16
CA ASP A 78 -17.99 6.99 -10.03
C ASP A 78 -18.02 6.43 -8.60
N GLY A 79 -18.38 7.26 -7.61
CA GLY A 79 -18.34 6.91 -6.19
C GLY A 79 -19.15 5.67 -5.82
N LYS A 80 -20.31 5.44 -6.45
CA LYS A 80 -21.10 4.22 -6.24
C LYS A 80 -20.38 2.97 -6.73
N THR A 81 -19.69 3.06 -7.87
CA THR A 81 -18.91 1.96 -8.42
C THR A 81 -17.74 1.63 -7.50
N ILE A 82 -16.99 2.63 -7.04
CA ILE A 82 -15.90 2.46 -6.08
C ILE A 82 -16.41 1.81 -4.79
N ALA A 83 -17.49 2.33 -4.22
CA ALA A 83 -18.09 1.75 -3.03
C ALA A 83 -18.53 0.28 -3.22
N SER A 84 -19.05 -0.07 -4.41
CA SER A 84 -19.44 -1.45 -4.72
C SER A 84 -18.23 -2.39 -4.79
N ILE A 85 -17.07 -1.92 -5.28
CA ILE A 85 -15.83 -2.70 -5.33
C ILE A 85 -15.37 -3.01 -3.89
N PHE A 86 -15.33 -2.01 -3.01
CA PHE A 86 -14.98 -2.21 -1.61
C PHE A 86 -15.97 -3.12 -0.87
N ALA A 87 -17.27 -2.97 -1.11
CA ALA A 87 -18.28 -3.78 -0.48
C ALA A 87 -18.13 -5.29 -0.78
N LYS A 88 -17.57 -5.65 -1.93
CA LYS A 88 -17.29 -7.04 -2.32
C LYS A 88 -16.13 -7.68 -1.53
N SER A 89 -15.26 -6.89 -0.95
CA SER A 89 -14.16 -7.38 -0.11
C SER A 89 -14.62 -7.89 1.26
N GLY A 90 -15.87 -7.56 1.66
CA GLY A 90 -16.42 -7.96 2.97
C GLY A 90 -15.73 -7.22 4.12
N TRP A 91 -15.23 -7.97 5.10
CA TRP A 91 -14.46 -7.36 6.20
C TRP A 91 -13.11 -6.85 5.72
N MET A 92 -12.80 -5.62 6.08
CA MET A 92 -11.55 -4.94 5.75
C MET A 92 -10.82 -4.53 7.02
N GLU A 93 -9.50 -4.79 7.05
CA GLU A 93 -8.64 -4.35 8.13
C GLU A 93 -8.47 -2.83 8.13
N THR A 94 -8.17 -2.29 9.31
CA THR A 94 -7.97 -0.85 9.50
C THR A 94 -6.52 -0.41 9.34
N SER A 95 -5.59 -1.36 9.18
CA SER A 95 -4.18 -1.10 8.91
C SER A 95 -3.65 -1.98 7.77
N SER A 96 -2.69 -1.47 7.03
CA SER A 96 -2.02 -2.21 5.96
C SER A 96 -1.16 -3.36 6.51
N GLU A 97 -0.64 -3.22 7.73
CA GLU A 97 0.13 -4.26 8.40
C GLU A 97 -0.75 -5.48 8.74
N ASP A 98 -1.93 -5.24 9.35
CA ASP A 98 -2.86 -6.31 9.67
C ASP A 98 -3.35 -7.02 8.42
N SER A 99 -3.64 -6.26 7.35
CA SER A 99 -4.06 -6.82 6.07
C SER A 99 -2.95 -7.69 5.44
N PHE A 100 -1.70 -7.24 5.51
CA PHE A 100 -0.55 -8.00 5.00
C PHE A 100 -0.30 -9.28 5.82
N ASN A 101 -0.37 -9.21 7.15
CA ASN A 101 -0.24 -10.36 8.02
C ASN A 101 -1.36 -11.39 7.77
N GLN A 102 -2.58 -10.91 7.53
CA GLN A 102 -3.72 -11.76 7.14
C GLN A 102 -3.49 -12.45 5.80
N PHE A 103 -2.99 -11.71 4.80
CA PHE A 103 -2.62 -12.28 3.49
C PHE A 103 -1.60 -13.39 3.63
N LEU A 104 -0.52 -13.18 4.40
CA LEU A 104 0.50 -14.20 4.64
C LEU A 104 -0.05 -15.43 5.39
N THR A 105 -0.99 -15.23 6.30
CA THR A 105 -1.55 -16.30 7.14
C THR A 105 -2.60 -17.13 6.41
N LEU A 106 -3.52 -16.47 5.69
CA LEU A 106 -4.65 -17.11 5.03
C LEU A 106 -4.28 -17.68 3.64
N GLY A 107 -3.28 -17.10 3.01
CA GLY A 107 -2.77 -17.55 1.70
C GLY A 107 -3.78 -17.38 0.57
N VAL A 108 -3.41 -17.95 -0.58
CA VAL A 108 -4.14 -17.81 -1.86
C VAL A 108 -5.59 -18.32 -1.85
N GLY A 109 -5.92 -19.23 -0.94
CA GLY A 109 -7.28 -19.78 -0.85
C GLY A 109 -8.33 -18.76 -0.41
N SER A 110 -7.94 -17.77 0.38
CA SER A 110 -8.82 -16.75 0.93
C SER A 110 -8.58 -15.37 0.34
N LYS A 111 -7.30 -14.99 0.20
CA LYS A 111 -6.88 -13.68 -0.30
C LYS A 111 -5.83 -13.85 -1.41
N PRO A 112 -6.23 -14.20 -2.64
CA PRO A 112 -5.28 -14.40 -3.74
C PRO A 112 -4.51 -13.14 -4.12
N MET A 113 -5.08 -11.95 -3.88
CA MET A 113 -4.49 -10.67 -4.22
C MET A 113 -4.91 -9.60 -3.23
N MET A 114 -3.97 -8.74 -2.83
CA MET A 114 -4.24 -7.63 -1.95
C MET A 114 -3.48 -6.36 -2.38
N VAL A 115 -4.00 -5.22 -1.98
CA VAL A 115 -3.27 -3.94 -2.04
C VAL A 115 -2.30 -3.86 -0.86
N GLY A 116 -1.04 -3.58 -1.14
CA GLY A 116 0.00 -3.42 -0.13
C GLY A 116 1.07 -2.44 -0.59
N TYR A 117 1.96 -2.09 0.33
CA TYR A 117 3.17 -1.33 0.02
C TYR A 117 4.33 -2.29 -0.28
N GLU A 118 5.11 -1.98 -1.30
CA GLU A 118 6.32 -2.74 -1.62
C GLU A 118 7.25 -2.87 -0.41
N SER A 119 7.32 -1.82 0.41
CA SER A 119 8.12 -1.78 1.64
C SER A 119 7.75 -2.89 2.64
N GLN A 120 6.52 -3.39 2.66
CA GLN A 120 6.11 -4.47 3.58
C GLN A 120 6.80 -5.79 3.22
N LEU A 121 6.90 -6.11 1.93
CA LEU A 121 7.60 -7.32 1.49
C LEU A 121 9.11 -7.18 1.65
N LEU A 122 9.66 -5.98 1.41
CA LEU A 122 11.07 -5.67 1.65
C LEU A 122 11.43 -5.76 3.13
N ASP A 123 10.59 -5.24 4.01
CA ASP A 123 10.77 -5.33 5.46
C ASP A 123 10.76 -6.78 5.94
N LEU A 124 9.81 -7.58 5.45
CA LEU A 124 9.76 -9.02 5.73
C LEU A 124 11.05 -9.72 5.29
N ALA A 125 11.55 -9.41 4.09
CA ALA A 125 12.78 -10.02 3.55
C ALA A 125 14.03 -9.68 4.39
N VAL A 126 14.09 -8.46 4.94
CA VAL A 126 15.23 -7.98 5.72
C VAL A 126 15.14 -8.41 7.18
N ASN A 127 13.97 -8.28 7.80
CA ASN A 127 13.81 -8.47 9.24
C ASN A 127 13.37 -9.89 9.62
N GLN A 128 12.75 -10.63 8.69
CA GLN A 128 12.26 -11.99 8.90
C GLN A 128 12.66 -12.90 7.71
N PRO A 129 13.97 -13.09 7.45
CA PRO A 129 14.45 -13.77 6.24
C PRO A 129 13.99 -15.23 6.14
N ASP A 130 13.77 -15.91 7.26
CA ASP A 130 13.31 -17.29 7.24
C ASP A 130 11.81 -17.41 6.89
N ALA A 131 10.98 -16.46 7.32
CA ALA A 131 9.59 -16.34 6.87
C ALA A 131 9.53 -15.97 5.38
N PHE A 132 10.35 -15.01 4.95
CA PHE A 132 10.42 -14.62 3.54
C PHE A 132 10.83 -15.79 2.63
N LYS A 133 11.79 -16.63 3.02
CA LYS A 133 12.18 -17.82 2.25
C LYS A 133 11.02 -18.80 2.00
N GLN A 134 10.05 -18.85 2.90
CA GLN A 134 8.91 -19.78 2.78
C GLN A 134 7.89 -19.29 1.74
N ILE A 135 7.83 -17.99 1.47
CA ILE A 135 6.82 -17.40 0.59
C ILE A 135 7.36 -16.81 -0.71
N LYS A 136 8.68 -16.62 -0.83
CA LYS A 136 9.31 -15.89 -1.94
C LYS A 136 9.04 -16.47 -3.34
N ASP A 137 8.70 -17.74 -3.41
CA ASP A 137 8.41 -18.43 -4.66
C ASP A 137 6.90 -18.45 -4.98
N ASP A 138 6.06 -18.11 -3.98
CA ASP A 138 4.59 -18.12 -4.09
C ASP A 138 3.99 -16.70 -4.14
N VAL A 139 4.71 -15.68 -3.66
CA VAL A 139 4.25 -14.30 -3.60
C VAL A 139 5.03 -13.44 -4.61
N VAL A 140 4.29 -12.68 -5.41
CA VAL A 140 4.86 -11.76 -6.39
C VAL A 140 4.29 -10.36 -6.19
N ILE A 141 5.14 -9.34 -6.45
CA ILE A 141 4.68 -7.96 -6.53
C ILE A 141 4.15 -7.72 -7.94
N VAL A 142 2.94 -7.15 -8.01
CA VAL A 142 2.31 -6.74 -9.27
C VAL A 142 2.07 -5.24 -9.21
N TYR A 143 2.70 -4.49 -10.10
CA TYR A 143 2.58 -3.03 -10.15
C TYR A 143 1.33 -2.63 -10.93
N PRO A 144 0.41 -1.85 -10.32
CA PRO A 144 -0.77 -1.35 -11.03
C PRO A 144 -0.39 -0.33 -12.11
N THR A 145 -1.11 -0.34 -13.22
CA THR A 145 -0.96 0.65 -14.28
C THR A 145 -2.35 1.23 -14.64
N PRO A 146 -2.64 2.51 -14.36
CA PRO A 146 -1.77 3.48 -13.67
C PRO A 146 -1.49 3.10 -12.22
N THR A 147 -0.56 3.81 -11.56
CA THR A 147 -0.21 3.61 -10.15
C THR A 147 -0.38 4.90 -9.35
N VAL A 148 -0.38 4.77 -8.02
CA VAL A 148 -0.29 5.89 -7.07
C VAL A 148 0.98 5.76 -6.24
N TRP A 149 1.45 6.89 -5.74
CA TRP A 149 2.68 6.97 -4.96
C TRP A 149 2.38 7.42 -3.55
N SER A 150 2.94 6.73 -2.57
CA SER A 150 2.94 7.19 -1.20
C SER A 150 4.16 8.09 -0.99
N THR A 151 3.94 9.40 -0.94
CA THR A 151 4.98 10.40 -0.69
C THR A 151 5.06 10.72 0.80
N HIS A 152 6.28 10.65 1.35
CA HIS A 152 6.52 11.02 2.74
C HIS A 152 7.19 12.39 2.79
N THR A 153 6.65 13.31 3.59
CA THR A 153 7.20 14.65 3.78
C THR A 153 7.81 14.75 5.17
N LEU A 154 9.10 15.07 5.23
CA LEU A 154 9.76 15.41 6.47
C LEU A 154 9.52 16.89 6.79
N MET A 155 8.84 17.15 7.91
CA MET A 155 8.62 18.51 8.39
C MET A 155 9.46 18.81 9.61
N ALA A 156 10.30 19.87 9.54
CA ALA A 156 11.01 20.39 10.70
C ALA A 156 10.07 21.33 11.48
N LEU A 157 9.85 21.04 12.76
CA LEU A 157 8.94 21.82 13.63
C LEU A 157 9.62 23.05 14.23
N ASP A 158 10.95 23.14 14.17
CA ASP A 158 11.71 24.31 14.61
C ASP A 158 12.97 24.54 13.74
N GLU A 159 13.54 25.75 13.81
CA GLU A 159 14.72 26.12 13.02
C GLU A 159 15.98 25.34 13.40
N LYS A 160 16.11 24.89 14.64
CA LYS A 160 17.27 24.11 15.08
C LYS A 160 17.30 22.73 14.44
N ARG A 161 16.10 22.19 14.12
CA ARG A 161 15.95 20.89 13.44
C ARG A 161 15.96 20.99 11.92
N ARG A 162 15.84 22.20 11.37
CA ARG A 162 15.90 22.43 9.92
C ARG A 162 17.26 21.98 9.33
N HIS A 163 18.37 22.20 10.05
CA HIS A 163 19.71 21.80 9.63
C HIS A 163 19.99 20.29 9.77
N THR A 164 19.21 19.57 10.59
CA THR A 164 19.28 18.10 10.68
C THR A 164 18.38 17.39 9.69
N ALA A 165 17.45 18.12 9.07
CA ALA A 165 16.66 17.68 7.95
C ALA A 165 17.37 18.02 6.63
N GLU A 166 18.63 17.64 6.50
CA GLU A 166 19.25 17.53 5.18
C GLU A 166 18.37 16.61 4.35
N PRO A 167 18.13 16.91 3.06
CA PRO A 167 17.41 15.98 2.19
C PRO A 167 18.10 14.63 2.35
N VAL A 168 17.41 13.67 2.93
CA VAL A 168 17.85 12.29 2.81
C VAL A 168 17.75 12.01 1.32
N GLU A 169 18.90 12.17 0.63
CA GLU A 169 19.00 11.69 -0.73
C GLU A 169 18.58 10.24 -0.65
N ASN A 170 17.42 9.96 -1.22
CA ASN A 170 16.83 8.64 -1.23
C ASN A 170 17.68 7.74 -2.13
N THR A 171 18.82 7.33 -1.58
CA THR A 171 19.76 6.44 -2.27
C THR A 171 19.26 5.01 -2.35
N GLY A 172 17.97 4.76 -2.10
CA GLY A 172 17.42 3.41 -2.09
C GLY A 172 15.90 3.27 -2.08
N GLY A 173 15.15 4.34 -2.19
CA GLY A 173 13.70 4.27 -2.35
C GLY A 173 13.35 4.08 -3.81
N ALA A 174 12.51 3.11 -4.12
CA ALA A 174 11.99 2.92 -5.45
C ALA A 174 11.35 4.23 -5.94
N GLU A 175 12.07 4.98 -6.77
CA GLU A 175 11.48 5.96 -7.65
C GLU A 175 10.72 5.22 -8.74
N ALA A 176 9.57 4.77 -8.39
CA ALA A 176 8.64 4.28 -9.34
C ALA A 176 7.59 5.37 -9.57
N GLY A 177 7.82 6.25 -10.53
CA GLY A 177 7.20 7.52 -10.77
C GLY A 177 5.76 7.49 -11.22
N VAL A 178 4.97 8.32 -10.63
CA VAL A 178 3.85 8.90 -11.38
C VAL A 178 4.47 9.56 -12.60
N GLY A 179 3.92 9.29 -13.77
CA GLY A 179 4.41 9.92 -15.00
C GLY A 179 4.32 11.44 -14.93
N ALA A 180 5.34 12.05 -14.35
CA ALA A 180 5.64 13.43 -14.60
C ALA A 180 6.34 13.48 -15.96
N PRO A 181 5.84 14.24 -16.93
CA PRO A 181 6.36 14.23 -18.31
C PRO A 181 7.77 14.83 -18.46
N TRP A 182 8.44 15.11 -17.38
CA TRP A 182 9.73 15.80 -17.33
C TRP A 182 10.90 14.99 -16.74
N LEU A 183 10.69 13.69 -16.40
CA LEU A 183 11.80 12.83 -15.97
C LEU A 183 12.28 11.96 -17.13
N PRO A 184 13.59 12.01 -17.51
CA PRO A 184 14.13 11.17 -18.55
C PRO A 184 14.06 9.69 -18.17
N ARG A 185 13.43 8.88 -18.99
CA ARG A 185 13.49 7.42 -18.93
C ARG A 185 14.96 6.99 -19.06
N GLY A 186 15.58 6.52 -18.01
CA GLY A 186 16.91 5.95 -18.12
C GLY A 186 17.77 5.90 -16.84
N GLN A 187 17.29 6.39 -15.70
CA GLN A 187 18.07 6.38 -14.46
C GLN A 187 17.54 5.51 -13.33
N LEU A 188 16.69 4.55 -13.63
CA LEU A 188 16.29 3.51 -12.66
C LEU A 188 17.47 2.56 -12.44
N ARG A 189 18.34 2.88 -11.48
CA ARG A 189 19.25 1.89 -10.93
C ARG A 189 18.47 0.99 -9.98
N ARG A 190 18.38 -0.29 -10.33
CA ARG A 190 17.84 -1.34 -9.46
C ARG A 190 18.63 -1.34 -8.14
N PRO A 191 17.97 -1.50 -6.97
CA PRO A 191 18.67 -1.82 -5.74
C PRO A 191 19.43 -3.15 -5.94
N ARG A 192 20.75 -3.13 -5.73
CA ARG A 192 21.52 -4.37 -5.62
C ARG A 192 21.29 -4.91 -4.21
N PHE A 193 20.63 -6.03 -4.11
CA PHE A 193 20.37 -6.76 -2.86
C PHE A 193 21.63 -7.35 -2.18
N ASP A 194 22.81 -7.04 -2.70
CA ASP A 194 24.09 -7.59 -2.25
C ASP A 194 24.88 -6.66 -1.32
N GLN A 195 24.35 -5.47 -0.96
CA GLN A 195 25.04 -4.60 -0.02
C GLN A 195 24.40 -4.65 1.38
N PRO A 196 25.22 -4.86 2.44
CA PRO A 196 24.71 -4.86 3.81
C PRO A 196 24.25 -3.46 4.21
N ILE A 197 22.98 -3.34 4.58
CA ILE A 197 22.42 -2.11 5.13
C ILE A 197 23.10 -1.82 6.47
N ARG A 198 23.79 -0.68 6.59
CA ARG A 198 24.40 -0.22 7.84
C ARG A 198 23.26 0.06 8.85
N ARG A 199 23.22 -0.74 9.91
CA ARG A 199 22.29 -0.56 11.02
C ARG A 199 22.56 0.77 11.72
N GLY A 200 21.64 1.74 11.56
CA GLY A 200 21.52 2.85 12.49
C GLY A 200 21.16 2.33 13.88
N ARG A 201 21.90 2.73 14.92
CA ARG A 201 21.56 2.37 16.31
C ARG A 201 20.27 3.10 16.68
N HIS A 202 19.17 2.40 16.73
CA HIS A 202 17.94 2.90 17.37
C HIS A 202 18.18 2.92 18.89
N ALA A 203 18.19 4.11 19.48
CA ALA A 203 18.14 4.27 20.92
C ALA A 203 16.77 3.70 21.39
N ARG A 204 16.79 2.75 22.33
CA ARG A 204 15.57 2.25 22.97
C ARG A 204 14.87 3.41 23.70
N PRO A 205 13.55 3.59 23.56
CA PRO A 205 12.82 4.56 24.35
C PRO A 205 12.90 4.16 25.83
N ASP A 206 13.18 5.14 26.69
CA ASP A 206 13.23 4.98 28.14
C ASP A 206 11.82 4.64 28.68
N PRO A 207 11.60 3.49 29.34
CA PRO A 207 10.29 3.10 29.84
C PRO A 207 9.78 3.99 31.01
N GLY A 208 10.61 4.88 31.55
CA GLY A 208 10.23 5.76 32.67
C GLY A 208 9.36 6.96 32.30
N ARG A 209 9.29 7.35 31.02
CA ARG A 209 8.58 8.57 30.58
C ARG A 209 7.11 8.40 30.19
N ILE A 210 6.63 7.16 30.12
CA ILE A 210 5.24 6.89 29.67
C ILE A 210 4.21 6.96 30.83
N ARG A 211 4.66 6.95 32.08
CA ARG A 211 3.73 6.93 33.23
C ARG A 211 3.08 8.26 33.60
N THR A 212 3.53 9.40 33.11
CA THR A 212 3.04 10.72 33.55
C THR A 212 1.87 11.29 32.72
N ALA A 213 1.53 10.72 31.58
CA ALA A 213 0.45 11.22 30.73
C ALA A 213 -0.91 10.54 30.99
N GLN A 214 -0.92 9.32 31.52
CA GLN A 214 -2.16 8.56 31.76
C GLN A 214 -2.86 8.84 33.10
N GLN A 215 -2.23 9.57 34.01
CA GLN A 215 -2.81 9.86 35.34
C GLN A 215 -3.61 11.17 35.45
N ARG A 216 -3.79 11.92 34.35
CA ARG A 216 -4.52 13.20 34.35
C ARG A 216 -5.94 13.18 33.77
N SER A 217 -6.49 12.03 33.34
CA SER A 217 -7.79 11.97 32.68
C SER A 217 -8.96 11.44 33.52
N HIS A 218 -8.79 11.23 34.83
CA HIS A 218 -9.88 10.78 35.74
C HIS A 218 -9.94 11.61 37.02
N ALA A 219 -10.36 12.87 36.90
CA ALA A 219 -10.90 13.65 37.99
C ALA A 219 -12.39 13.91 37.69
N PRO A 220 -13.32 13.57 38.61
CA PRO A 220 -14.72 13.90 38.44
C PRO A 220 -14.95 15.40 38.58
N PRO A 221 -15.97 15.98 37.89
CA PRO A 221 -16.28 17.41 38.00
C PRO A 221 -16.80 17.77 39.35
N PRO A 222 -16.57 19.01 39.85
CA PRO A 222 -17.11 19.48 41.13
C PRO A 222 -18.63 19.70 41.06
N HIS A 223 -19.33 19.34 42.11
CA HIS A 223 -20.76 19.60 42.29
C HIS A 223 -21.03 21.10 42.39
N PRO A 224 -22.12 21.61 41.77
CA PRO A 224 -22.55 22.99 41.95
C PRO A 224 -23.17 23.23 43.35
N PRO A 225 -23.20 24.51 43.80
CA PRO A 225 -23.66 24.88 45.13
C PRO A 225 -25.17 24.71 45.35
#